data_6c520b8231267aec2921b3082f80c1da
#
_entry.id   6c520b8231267aec2921b3082f80c1da
#
_cell.length_a   1.000
_cell.length_b   1.000
_cell.length_c   1.000
_cell.angle_alpha   90.00
_cell.angle_beta   90.00
_cell.angle_gamma   90.00
#
_symmetry.space_group_name_H-M   'P 1'
#
loop_
_entity.id
_entity.type
_entity.pdbx_description
1 polymer ?
#
loop_
_entity_poly.entity_id
_entity_poly.type
_entity_poly.pdbx_seq_one_letter_code
_entity_poly.pdbx_strand_id
1 'polypeptide(L)'
;MAGSAPSAEDGTNGDPAGYPAGVLAAAVLATTGVSFVLVGSAALWLRGESIPVGDADVVIEPGEQNMQRTRAALADLALQPHAVPQAARLAMLDIVTIMTSYGKIDCLLRRGRLDWERLRKNADVMPVAGTGVMVAASADAWRLRSRFKDVRR
;
A
#
# COMPACT_ATOMS: atom_id res chain seq x y z
N MET A 1 11.55 4.92 17.34
CA MET A 1 11.15 4.48 17.41
C MET A 1 10.55 4.53 17.21
N ALA A 2 10.72 4.53 17.19
CA ALA A 2 10.03 4.28 17.13
C ALA A 2 9.46 4.22 17.18
N GLY A 3 9.34 4.10 17.16
CA GLY A 3 8.66 3.61 17.28
C GLY A 3 8.12 3.49 17.43
N SER A 4 7.69 3.31 17.49
CA SER A 4 7.29 2.78 17.75
C SER A 4 6.80 2.39 17.86
N ALA A 5 6.69 2.07 17.85
CA ALA A 5 6.39 1.39 18.16
C ALA A 5 6.34 0.86 18.71
N PRO A 6 6.08 0.45 19.03
CA PRO A 6 6.11 -0.28 19.62
C PRO A 6 6.38 -0.90 19.84
N SER A 7 6.41 -1.42 20.04
CA SER A 7 6.62 -2.13 20.35
C SER A 7 6.89 -2.70 20.44
N ALA A 8 7.09 -3.04 20.53
CA ALA A 8 7.34 -3.80 20.78
C ALA A 8 7.93 -4.17 21.19
N GLU A 9 8.24 -4.40 21.66
CA GLU A 9 8.79 -4.94 22.06
C GLU A 9 8.88 -5.58 22.29
N ASP A 10 9.03 -5.81 22.50
CA ASP A 10 9.17 -6.51 22.18
C ASP A 10 9.21 -6.37 21.29
N GLY A 11 9.49 -5.69 20.69
CA GLY A 11 9.52 -5.61 19.84
C GLY A 11 9.73 -4.69 18.89
N THR A 12 10.00 -4.39 18.47
CA THR A 12 10.17 -3.71 17.66
C THR A 12 10.42 -2.92 16.71
N ASN A 13 11.11 -1.86 17.35
CA ASN A 13 11.03 -1.10 16.31
C ASN A 13 11.62 -1.59 15.08
N GLY A 14 11.26 -1.52 14.07
CA GLY A 14 11.71 -2.25 12.94
C GLY A 14 11.50 -3.75 13.03
N ASP A 15 11.03 -4.26 14.15
CA ASP A 15 10.71 -5.67 14.30
C ASP A 15 9.43 -5.99 13.53
N PRO A 16 9.52 -6.84 12.48
CA PRO A 16 8.33 -7.16 11.69
C PRO A 16 7.20 -7.75 12.52
N ALA A 17 7.50 -8.41 13.63
CA ALA A 17 6.46 -9.01 14.47
C ALA A 17 5.51 -7.98 15.07
N GLY A 18 5.91 -6.70 15.13
CA GLY A 18 5.06 -5.63 15.66
C GLY A 18 4.09 -5.04 14.65
N TYR A 19 4.17 -5.43 13.37
CA TYR A 19 3.37 -4.84 12.32
C TYR A 19 2.31 -5.79 11.79
N PRO A 20 1.09 -5.30 11.49
CA PRO A 20 0.13 -6.11 10.75
C PRO A 20 0.66 -6.49 9.37
N ALA A 21 0.18 -7.63 8.85
CA ALA A 21 0.65 -8.14 7.57
C ALA A 21 0.46 -7.13 6.43
N GLY A 22 -0.68 -6.43 6.39
CA GLY A 22 -0.92 -5.42 5.35
C GLY A 22 0.07 -4.28 5.39
N VAL A 23 0.53 -3.89 6.58
CA VAL A 23 1.55 -2.84 6.73
C VAL A 23 2.89 -3.35 6.21
N LEU A 24 3.25 -4.59 6.54
CA LEU A 24 4.50 -5.20 6.05
C LEU A 24 4.48 -5.37 4.54
N ALA A 25 3.34 -5.76 3.97
CA ALA A 25 3.20 -5.90 2.52
C ALA A 25 3.50 -4.57 1.83
N ALA A 26 3.00 -3.46 2.38
CA ALA A 26 3.29 -2.13 1.84
C ALA A 26 4.77 -1.79 1.92
N ALA A 27 5.44 -2.14 3.03
CA ALA A 27 6.87 -1.89 3.18
C ALA A 27 7.66 -2.68 2.14
N VAL A 28 7.31 -3.94 1.92
CA VAL A 28 7.98 -4.77 0.91
C VAL A 28 7.79 -4.18 -0.48
N LEU A 29 6.58 -3.74 -0.81
CA LEU A 29 6.32 -3.10 -2.09
C LEU A 29 7.17 -1.82 -2.24
N ALA A 30 7.32 -1.05 -1.17
CA ALA A 30 8.10 0.19 -1.20
C ALA A 30 9.58 -0.06 -1.54
N THR A 31 10.11 -1.25 -1.25
CA THR A 31 11.51 -1.56 -1.57
C THR A 31 11.74 -1.80 -3.05
N THR A 32 10.69 -1.95 -3.84
CA THR A 32 10.81 -2.32 -5.26
C THR A 32 10.95 -1.13 -6.20
N GLY A 33 10.82 0.09 -5.68
CA GLY A 33 10.90 1.28 -6.51
C GLY A 33 9.58 1.71 -7.12
N VAL A 34 8.48 1.03 -6.83
CA VAL A 34 7.15 1.45 -7.26
C VAL A 34 6.74 2.71 -6.51
N SER A 35 6.23 3.69 -7.25
CA SER A 35 5.71 4.91 -6.63
C SER A 35 4.22 4.71 -6.31
N PHE A 36 3.88 4.81 -5.03
CA PHE A 36 2.50 4.63 -4.55
C PHE A 36 2.28 5.38 -3.25
N VAL A 37 1.01 5.56 -2.89
CA VAL A 37 0.61 6.07 -1.57
C VAL A 37 -0.24 4.99 -0.90
N LEU A 38 0.15 4.62 0.32
CA LEU A 38 -0.62 3.67 1.13
C LEU A 38 -1.88 4.36 1.66
N VAL A 39 -3.02 3.72 1.45
CA VAL A 39 -4.34 4.21 1.91
C VAL A 39 -5.02 3.11 2.72
N GLY A 40 -6.28 3.31 3.06
CA GLY A 40 -7.08 2.30 3.74
C GLY A 40 -6.67 2.05 5.18
N SER A 41 -7.01 0.87 5.69
CA SER A 41 -6.82 0.54 7.10
C SER A 41 -5.35 0.52 7.51
N ALA A 42 -4.46 0.10 6.62
CA ALA A 42 -3.03 0.07 6.93
C ALA A 42 -2.49 1.50 7.14
N ALA A 43 -2.92 2.45 6.30
CA ALA A 43 -2.52 3.85 6.46
C ALA A 43 -3.05 4.41 7.77
N LEU A 44 -4.31 4.15 8.10
CA LEU A 44 -4.92 4.64 9.33
C LEU A 44 -4.23 4.07 10.56
N TRP A 45 -3.87 2.79 10.51
CA TRP A 45 -3.14 2.17 11.62
C TRP A 45 -1.79 2.87 11.85
N LEU A 46 -1.07 3.17 10.77
CA LEU A 46 0.20 3.89 10.88
C LEU A 46 0.01 5.30 11.42
N ARG A 47 -1.16 5.90 11.19
CA ARG A 47 -1.50 7.22 11.74
C ARG A 47 -1.97 7.16 13.18
N GLY A 48 -2.01 5.98 13.79
CA GLY A 48 -2.37 5.83 15.21
C GLY A 48 -3.82 5.50 15.46
N GLU A 49 -4.61 5.21 14.42
CA GLU A 49 -6.00 4.85 14.60
C GLU A 49 -6.14 3.43 15.11
N SER A 50 -7.08 3.23 16.03
CA SER A 50 -7.37 1.91 16.61
C SER A 50 -8.37 1.17 15.73
N ILE A 51 -7.91 0.63 14.62
CA ILE A 51 -8.78 -0.12 13.71
C ILE A 51 -8.07 -1.41 13.29
N PRO A 52 -8.84 -2.46 12.97
CA PRO A 52 -8.24 -3.68 12.43
C PRO A 52 -7.65 -3.38 11.06
N VAL A 53 -6.47 -3.92 10.81
CA VAL A 53 -5.82 -3.79 9.50
C VAL A 53 -6.15 -5.02 8.68
N GLY A 54 -6.72 -4.78 7.49
CA GLY A 54 -6.94 -5.83 6.51
C GLY A 54 -5.76 -5.91 5.55
N ASP A 55 -6.08 -5.85 4.25
CA ASP A 55 -5.08 -5.92 3.20
C ASP A 55 -4.35 -4.60 3.03
N ALA A 56 -3.25 -4.61 2.27
CA ALA A 56 -2.61 -3.37 1.87
C ALA A 56 -3.37 -2.78 0.69
N ASP A 57 -3.89 -1.56 0.85
CA ASP A 57 -4.52 -0.80 -0.24
C ASP A 57 -3.55 0.30 -0.67
N VAL A 58 -3.06 0.22 -1.91
CA VAL A 58 -2.06 1.16 -2.42
C VAL A 58 -2.58 1.85 -3.67
N VAL A 59 -2.49 3.16 -3.71
CA VAL A 59 -2.83 3.95 -4.88
C VAL A 59 -1.55 4.14 -5.70
N ILE A 60 -1.58 3.65 -6.94
CA ILE A 60 -0.40 3.61 -7.80
C ILE A 60 -0.30 4.92 -8.59
N GLU A 61 0.90 5.49 -8.61
CA GLU A 61 1.15 6.65 -9.46
C GLU A 61 0.94 6.28 -10.92
N PRO A 62 0.13 7.07 -11.67
CA PRO A 62 -0.10 6.80 -13.08
C PRO A 62 1.15 7.12 -13.91
N GLY A 63 1.25 6.51 -15.07
CA GLY A 63 2.35 6.73 -15.99
C GLY A 63 2.97 5.43 -16.43
N GLU A 64 3.48 5.42 -17.66
CA GLU A 64 3.98 4.19 -18.29
C GLU A 64 5.14 3.59 -17.51
N GLN A 65 6.10 4.41 -17.12
CA GLN A 65 7.29 3.92 -16.44
C GLN A 65 6.93 3.28 -15.09
N ASN A 66 6.06 3.92 -14.32
CA ASN A 66 5.66 3.37 -13.03
C ASN A 66 4.78 2.12 -13.21
N MET A 67 3.99 2.05 -14.28
CA MET A 67 3.22 0.83 -14.56
C MET A 67 4.13 -0.35 -14.85
N GLN A 68 5.23 -0.13 -15.57
CA GLN A 68 6.21 -1.19 -15.82
C GLN A 68 6.88 -1.64 -14.53
N ARG A 69 7.26 -0.70 -13.67
CA ARG A 69 7.81 -1.02 -12.35
C ARG A 69 6.81 -1.78 -11.49
N THR A 70 5.57 -1.34 -11.53
CA THR A 70 4.49 -1.98 -10.76
C THR A 70 4.32 -3.43 -11.22
N ARG A 71 4.24 -3.65 -12.52
CA ARG A 71 4.09 -5.00 -13.05
C ARG A 71 5.24 -5.90 -12.62
N ALA A 72 6.47 -5.43 -12.74
CA ALA A 72 7.64 -6.20 -12.35
C ALA A 72 7.63 -6.53 -10.85
N ALA A 73 7.30 -5.54 -10.02
CA ALA A 73 7.23 -5.74 -8.57
C ALA A 73 6.14 -6.74 -8.18
N LEU A 74 4.96 -6.61 -8.77
CA LEU A 74 3.86 -7.52 -8.48
C LEU A 74 4.19 -8.94 -8.92
N ALA A 75 4.86 -9.11 -10.06
CA ALA A 75 5.27 -10.44 -10.53
C ALA A 75 6.27 -11.07 -9.56
N ASP A 76 7.17 -10.27 -8.98
CA ASP A 76 8.13 -10.78 -7.99
C ASP A 76 7.47 -11.18 -6.68
N LEU A 77 6.44 -10.43 -6.26
CA LEU A 77 5.81 -10.63 -4.96
C LEU A 77 4.66 -11.63 -5.00
N ALA A 78 4.02 -11.79 -6.15
CA ALA A 78 2.81 -12.62 -6.27
C ALA A 78 3.12 -14.08 -6.06
N LEU A 79 2.24 -14.79 -5.34
CA LEU A 79 2.31 -16.25 -5.21
C LEU A 79 2.11 -16.93 -6.57
N GLN A 80 1.40 -16.27 -7.48
CA GLN A 80 1.17 -16.77 -8.84
C GLN A 80 1.57 -15.66 -9.84
N PRO A 81 2.87 -15.54 -10.16
CA PRO A 81 3.35 -14.45 -11.02
C PRO A 81 2.66 -14.36 -12.37
N HIS A 82 2.25 -15.49 -12.94
CA HIS A 82 1.58 -15.52 -14.25
C HIS A 82 0.19 -14.89 -14.22
N ALA A 83 -0.39 -14.70 -13.03
CA ALA A 83 -1.69 -14.03 -12.88
C ALA A 83 -1.58 -12.50 -12.96
N VAL A 84 -0.36 -11.95 -12.91
CA VAL A 84 -0.16 -10.50 -12.97
C VAL A 84 -0.28 -10.02 -14.42
N PRO A 85 -1.22 -9.08 -14.70
CA PRO A 85 -1.38 -8.58 -16.08
C PRO A 85 -0.14 -7.83 -16.57
N GLN A 86 0.04 -7.78 -17.88
CA GLN A 86 1.10 -6.98 -18.48
C GLN A 86 0.84 -5.49 -18.22
N ALA A 87 1.89 -4.67 -18.33
CA ALA A 87 1.83 -3.27 -17.95
C ALA A 87 0.75 -2.49 -18.72
N ALA A 88 0.60 -2.75 -20.03
CA ALA A 88 -0.40 -2.07 -20.83
C ALA A 88 -1.83 -2.36 -20.35
N ARG A 89 -2.09 -3.60 -19.92
CA ARG A 89 -3.38 -3.96 -19.38
C ARG A 89 -3.60 -3.37 -17.99
N LEU A 90 -2.56 -3.39 -17.16
CA LEU A 90 -2.64 -2.77 -15.82
C LEU A 90 -3.09 -1.32 -15.93
N ALA A 91 -2.57 -0.58 -16.90
CA ALA A 91 -2.91 0.82 -17.09
C ALA A 91 -4.39 1.05 -17.38
N MET A 92 -5.12 0.01 -17.79
CA MET A 92 -6.54 0.08 -18.14
C MET A 92 -7.47 -0.40 -17.03
N LEU A 93 -6.94 -0.99 -15.99
CA LEU A 93 -7.75 -1.54 -14.92
C LEU A 93 -8.03 -0.50 -13.83
N ASP A 94 -9.13 -0.69 -13.11
CA ASP A 94 -9.45 0.13 -11.95
C ASP A 94 -8.67 -0.34 -10.73
N ILE A 95 -8.59 -1.66 -10.56
CA ILE A 95 -7.93 -2.28 -9.41
C ILE A 95 -7.35 -3.62 -9.87
N VAL A 96 -6.20 -3.98 -9.31
CA VAL A 96 -5.66 -5.33 -9.42
C VAL A 96 -5.30 -5.82 -8.04
N THR A 97 -5.68 -7.05 -7.73
CA THR A 97 -5.43 -7.67 -6.44
C THR A 97 -4.47 -8.83 -6.63
N ILE A 98 -3.43 -8.88 -5.82
CA ILE A 98 -2.52 -10.03 -5.83
C ILE A 98 -2.35 -10.60 -4.43
N MET A 99 -2.14 -11.90 -4.36
CA MET A 99 -1.79 -12.60 -3.14
C MET A 99 -0.29 -12.69 -3.04
N THR A 100 0.25 -12.33 -1.88
CA THR A 100 1.68 -12.43 -1.60
C THR A 100 1.89 -13.23 -0.32
N SER A 101 3.14 -13.56 -0.02
CA SER A 101 3.46 -14.22 1.25
C SER A 101 3.21 -13.33 2.47
N TYR A 102 3.02 -12.04 2.26
CA TYR A 102 2.68 -11.09 3.34
C TYR A 102 1.19 -10.78 3.39
N GLY A 103 0.39 -11.41 2.53
CA GLY A 103 -1.03 -11.17 2.43
C GLY A 103 -1.41 -10.53 1.11
N LYS A 104 -2.62 -10.02 1.06
CA LYS A 104 -3.21 -9.48 -0.17
C LYS A 104 -2.83 -8.01 -0.34
N ILE A 105 -2.49 -7.63 -1.57
CA ILE A 105 -2.27 -6.24 -1.96
C ILE A 105 -3.30 -5.85 -3.00
N ASP A 106 -4.05 -4.80 -2.72
CA ASP A 106 -5.00 -4.20 -3.66
C ASP A 106 -4.37 -2.95 -4.25
N CYS A 107 -4.05 -3.00 -5.54
CA CYS A 107 -3.47 -1.88 -6.26
C CYS A 107 -4.57 -1.08 -6.93
N LEU A 108 -4.73 0.17 -6.52
CA LEU A 108 -5.80 1.04 -6.96
C LEU A 108 -5.27 1.94 -8.07
N LEU A 109 -5.55 1.55 -9.31
CA LEU A 109 -4.97 2.20 -10.48
C LEU A 109 -5.80 3.40 -10.92
N ARG A 110 -7.13 3.24 -10.95
CA ARG A 110 -8.02 4.33 -11.30
C ARG A 110 -7.90 5.50 -10.34
N ARG A 111 -7.76 5.22 -9.03
CA ARG A 111 -7.60 6.28 -8.04
C ARG A 111 -6.36 7.10 -8.29
N GLY A 112 -5.27 6.46 -8.71
CA GLY A 112 -4.06 7.19 -9.07
C GLY A 112 -4.31 8.17 -10.21
N ARG A 113 -5.02 7.73 -11.25
CA ARG A 113 -5.34 8.59 -12.39
C ARG A 113 -6.21 9.78 -12.01
N LEU A 114 -7.03 9.64 -10.97
CA LEU A 114 -7.95 10.71 -10.56
C LEU A 114 -7.37 11.62 -9.48
N ASP A 115 -6.67 11.04 -8.50
CA ASP A 115 -6.37 11.74 -7.25
C ASP A 115 -4.88 11.80 -6.90
N TRP A 116 -3.98 11.33 -7.78
CA TRP A 116 -2.57 11.16 -7.42
C TRP A 116 -1.95 12.40 -6.82
N GLU A 117 -2.12 13.55 -7.48
CA GLU A 117 -1.46 14.78 -7.03
C GLU A 117 -1.92 15.19 -5.64
N ARG A 118 -3.20 15.04 -5.38
CA ARG A 118 -3.77 15.37 -4.08
C ARG A 118 -3.24 14.43 -3.00
N LEU A 119 -3.25 13.13 -3.28
CA LEU A 119 -2.82 12.13 -2.30
C LEU A 119 -1.34 12.31 -1.97
N ARG A 120 -0.51 12.46 -3.00
CA ARG A 120 0.92 12.61 -2.85
C ARG A 120 1.26 13.89 -2.07
N LYS A 121 0.59 14.98 -2.40
CA LYS A 121 0.84 16.27 -1.77
C LYS A 121 0.62 16.23 -0.26
N ASN A 122 -0.40 15.50 0.18
CA ASN A 122 -0.80 15.46 1.58
C ASN A 122 -0.21 14.26 2.34
N ALA A 123 0.49 13.37 1.65
CA ALA A 123 1.07 12.18 2.26
C ALA A 123 2.38 12.49 2.97
N ASP A 124 2.73 11.65 3.93
CA ASP A 124 4.02 11.70 4.61
C ASP A 124 4.74 10.39 4.46
N VAL A 125 6.07 10.44 4.37
CA VAL A 125 6.90 9.24 4.40
C VAL A 125 7.06 8.81 5.85
N MET A 126 6.65 7.60 6.17
CA MET A 126 6.74 7.04 7.51
C MET A 126 7.60 5.78 7.49
N PRO A 127 8.46 5.58 8.51
CA PRO A 127 9.29 4.37 8.54
C PRO A 127 8.47 3.15 8.94
N VAL A 128 8.63 2.06 8.19
CA VAL A 128 8.01 0.77 8.49
C VAL A 128 9.08 -0.29 8.31
N ALA A 129 9.46 -0.96 9.39
CA ALA A 129 10.50 -2.01 9.36
C ALA A 129 11.77 -1.53 8.63
N GLY A 130 12.16 -0.28 8.85
CA GLY A 130 13.37 0.28 8.25
C GLY A 130 13.21 0.83 6.84
N THR A 131 12.00 0.79 6.28
CA THR A 131 11.73 1.25 4.92
C THR A 131 10.78 2.45 4.96
N GLY A 132 11.07 3.49 4.18
CA GLY A 132 10.17 4.63 4.05
C GLY A 132 8.96 4.27 3.19
N VAL A 133 7.76 4.46 3.74
CA VAL A 133 6.49 4.22 3.05
C VAL A 133 5.73 5.52 2.98
N MET A 134 5.26 5.90 1.80
CA MET A 134 4.44 7.09 1.64
C MET A 134 3.01 6.78 2.08
N VAL A 135 2.54 7.46 3.13
CA VAL A 135 1.27 7.16 3.79
C VAL A 135 0.32 8.33 3.63
N ALA A 136 -0.89 8.06 3.19
CA ALA A 136 -1.91 9.10 3.00
C ALA A 136 -2.20 9.84 4.30
N ALA A 137 -2.55 11.10 4.18
CA ALA A 137 -3.09 11.85 5.30
C ALA A 137 -4.37 11.18 5.82
N SER A 138 -4.63 11.30 7.11
CA SER A 138 -5.77 10.62 7.74
C SER A 138 -7.10 10.91 7.03
N ALA A 139 -7.32 12.17 6.66
CA ALA A 139 -8.57 12.55 5.98
C ALA A 139 -8.73 11.83 4.64
N ASP A 140 -7.65 11.74 3.87
CA ASP A 140 -7.68 11.03 2.58
C ASP A 140 -7.88 9.53 2.78
N ALA A 141 -7.21 8.94 3.76
CA ALA A 141 -7.36 7.52 4.06
C ALA A 141 -8.79 7.17 4.47
N TRP A 142 -9.43 8.00 5.31
CA TRP A 142 -10.83 7.80 5.70
C TRP A 142 -11.78 7.94 4.52
N ARG A 143 -11.58 8.98 3.71
CA ARG A 143 -12.42 9.25 2.54
C ARG A 143 -12.40 8.08 1.57
N LEU A 144 -11.23 7.57 1.28
CA LEU A 144 -11.09 6.46 0.33
C LEU A 144 -11.61 5.16 0.91
N ARG A 145 -11.40 4.91 2.21
CA ARG A 145 -11.90 3.71 2.86
C ARG A 145 -13.42 3.61 2.75
N SER A 146 -14.13 4.70 2.97
CA SER A 146 -15.58 4.72 2.84
C SER A 146 -16.02 4.38 1.42
N ARG A 147 -15.36 4.97 0.42
CA ARG A 147 -15.68 4.72 -0.99
C ARG A 147 -15.43 3.27 -1.38
N PHE A 148 -14.35 2.66 -0.89
CA PHE A 148 -14.07 1.27 -1.21
C PHE A 148 -15.09 0.34 -0.58
N LYS A 149 -15.54 0.61 0.61
CA LYS A 149 -16.61 -0.17 1.22
C LYS A 149 -17.85 -0.15 0.35
N ASP A 150 -18.22 1.02 -0.15
CA ASP A 150 -19.39 1.16 -1.01
C ASP A 150 -19.23 0.41 -2.33
N VAL A 151 -18.06 0.49 -2.93
CA VAL A 151 -17.78 -0.18 -4.21
C VAL A 151 -17.75 -1.71 -4.04
N ARG A 152 -17.25 -2.20 -2.91
CA ARG A 152 -17.13 -3.64 -2.68
C ARG A 152 -18.44 -4.32 -2.27
N ARG A 153 -19.44 -3.54 -1.95
CA ARG A 153 -20.78 -4.07 -1.69
C ARG A 153 -21.54 -4.26 -2.98
#